data_5476745a5e5fc1acdc0dda39194a6db7
#
_entry.id   5476745a5e5fc1acdc0dda39194a6db7
#
_cell.length_a   1.000
_cell.length_b   1.000
_cell.length_c   1.000
_cell.angle_alpha   90.00
_cell.angle_beta   90.00
_cell.angle_gamma   90.00
#
_symmetry.space_group_name_H-M   'P 1'
#
loop_
_entity.id
_entity.type
_entity.pdbx_description
1 polymer ?
#
loop_
_entity_poly.entity_id
_entity_poly.type
_entity_poly.pdbx_seq_one_letter_code
_entity_poly.pdbx_strand_id
1 'polypeptide(L)'
;MFDNMIWYLFICLLFFGIGDFLGVATKAKLSAVFVSLLLFLVSFMFGLIPPDIINQAGLSQIGKWAVGFVVFSMGTSINLRELAQEWRTVTTAILSMLVVAATLFVLVPVIGYNEVIVSVPIINGGIVATQIMTSAAMEHGLTMAAALGTILYAVQKFFGTPFASFFGMQEAKRVLAIYRETGVNPNATVKTTSDGQAPKPTIFERHKKFYGPFTCLAITAGFAWVAFCIGKWTGLSYTIWALVLGACVSSTGMVPKNILMQAKSAGIFNVAVFASIIPSLAKIQLGDLWVLSFSTAAIFVVVFVSLYVAFGVLPLWKIQGSRNVALGVAAGQLLGFPATYLIANEVAQAASENEEEKQVVLDALMSKYLVAGFATVTSFSVIIAGFFEKFIVL
;
A
#
# COMPACT_ATOMS: atom_id res chain seq x y z
N MET A 1 29.68 25.51 4.51
CA MET A 1 28.41 26.22 4.27
C MET A 1 27.26 25.27 3.94
N PHE A 2 27.54 24.12 3.32
CA PHE A 2 26.57 23.13 2.88
C PHE A 2 26.33 21.98 3.88
N ASP A 3 26.96 22.00 5.03
CA ASP A 3 26.95 20.90 6.00
C ASP A 3 26.03 21.27 7.19
N ASN A 4 24.73 21.39 6.90
CA ASN A 4 23.74 21.72 7.91
C ASN A 4 22.42 20.97 7.65
N MET A 5 21.60 20.84 8.69
CA MET A 5 20.30 20.14 8.66
C MET A 5 19.39 20.57 7.50
N ILE A 6 19.32 21.87 7.20
CA ILE A 6 18.46 22.41 6.14
C ILE A 6 18.93 21.95 4.76
N TRP A 7 20.25 21.92 4.54
CA TRP A 7 20.83 21.42 3.29
C TRP A 7 20.51 19.93 3.08
N TYR A 8 20.72 19.11 4.09
CA TYR A 8 20.40 17.68 4.00
C TYR A 8 18.91 17.44 3.79
N LEU A 9 18.05 18.21 4.47
CA LEU A 9 16.60 18.17 4.25
C LEU A 9 16.25 18.57 2.81
N PHE A 10 16.87 19.61 2.28
CA PHE A 10 16.67 20.04 0.89
C PHE A 10 17.03 18.92 -0.10
N ILE A 11 18.19 18.28 0.06
CA ILE A 11 18.61 17.15 -0.81
C ILE A 11 17.60 16.00 -0.74
N CYS A 12 17.14 15.63 0.46
CA CYS A 12 16.12 14.59 0.61
C CYS A 12 14.83 14.95 -0.12
N LEU A 13 14.32 16.15 0.09
CA LEU A 13 13.11 16.64 -0.57
C LEU A 13 13.28 16.80 -2.08
N LEU A 14 14.48 17.17 -2.55
CA LEU A 14 14.79 17.26 -3.97
C LEU A 14 14.69 15.87 -4.64
N PHE A 15 15.24 14.83 -4.03
CA PHE A 15 15.16 13.47 -4.58
C PHE A 15 13.70 12.95 -4.61
N PHE A 16 12.91 13.24 -3.58
CA PHE A 16 11.48 12.94 -3.61
C PHE A 16 10.75 13.76 -4.68
N GLY A 17 11.07 15.06 -4.81
CA GLY A 17 10.46 15.92 -5.82
C GLY A 17 10.80 15.52 -7.25
N ILE A 18 12.05 15.09 -7.52
CA ILE A 18 12.43 14.52 -8.84
C ILE A 18 11.63 13.25 -9.11
N GLY A 19 11.45 12.38 -8.10
CA GLY A 19 10.63 11.18 -8.23
C GLY A 19 9.18 11.52 -8.60
N ASP A 20 8.55 12.45 -7.89
CA ASP A 20 7.18 12.90 -8.16
C ASP A 20 7.07 13.52 -9.57
N PHE A 21 8.00 14.40 -9.93
CA PHE A 21 8.03 15.03 -11.26
C PHE A 21 8.10 13.99 -12.38
N LEU A 22 9.02 13.02 -12.28
CA LEU A 22 9.16 11.97 -13.28
C LEU A 22 7.98 11.00 -13.27
N GLY A 23 7.38 10.74 -12.10
CA GLY A 23 6.15 9.96 -11.99
C GLY A 23 5.01 10.61 -12.80
N VAL A 24 4.81 11.91 -12.66
CA VAL A 24 3.79 12.65 -13.39
C VAL A 24 4.14 12.76 -14.88
N ALA A 25 5.39 13.15 -15.22
CA ALA A 25 5.85 13.35 -16.59
C ALA A 25 5.75 12.07 -17.43
N THR A 26 5.97 10.91 -16.82
CA THR A 26 5.88 9.59 -17.49
C THR A 26 4.48 8.99 -17.45
N LYS A 27 3.47 9.72 -16.96
CA LYS A 27 2.10 9.21 -16.75
C LYS A 27 2.08 7.92 -15.95
N ALA A 28 2.79 7.93 -14.81
CA ALA A 28 2.96 6.80 -13.88
C ALA A 28 3.66 5.54 -14.48
N LYS A 29 4.27 5.62 -15.66
CA LYS A 29 5.12 4.53 -16.18
C LYS A 29 6.35 4.32 -15.30
N LEU A 30 6.92 5.39 -14.74
CA LEU A 30 7.94 5.33 -13.71
C LEU A 30 7.31 5.66 -12.36
N SER A 31 7.47 4.77 -11.38
CA SER A 31 7.01 5.04 -10.01
C SER A 31 7.87 6.13 -9.39
N ALA A 32 7.23 7.18 -8.84
CA ALA A 32 7.91 8.23 -8.07
C ALA A 32 8.79 7.65 -6.95
N VAL A 33 8.27 6.64 -6.26
CA VAL A 33 8.98 5.91 -5.20
C VAL A 33 10.24 5.25 -5.73
N PHE A 34 10.13 4.51 -6.83
CA PHE A 34 11.28 3.84 -7.44
C PHE A 34 12.37 4.83 -7.81
N VAL A 35 12.02 5.92 -8.49
CA VAL A 35 12.98 6.95 -8.90
C VAL A 35 13.68 7.56 -7.69
N SER A 36 12.92 7.93 -6.65
CA SER A 36 13.49 8.49 -5.42
C SER A 36 14.47 7.53 -4.75
N LEU A 37 14.08 6.26 -4.56
CA LEU A 37 14.93 5.25 -3.93
C LEU A 37 16.17 4.93 -4.77
N LEU A 38 16.02 4.92 -6.11
CA LEU A 38 17.17 4.74 -7.02
C LEU A 38 18.16 5.90 -6.92
N LEU A 39 17.68 7.15 -6.83
CA LEU A 39 18.54 8.32 -6.64
C LEU A 39 19.31 8.22 -5.32
N PHE A 40 18.66 7.84 -4.22
CA PHE A 40 19.36 7.61 -2.94
C PHE A 40 20.38 6.49 -3.05
N LEU A 41 19.99 5.33 -3.58
CA LEU A 41 20.90 4.17 -3.73
C LEU A 41 22.14 4.53 -4.53
N VAL A 42 21.96 5.13 -5.72
CA VAL A 42 23.06 5.54 -6.59
C VAL A 42 23.94 6.58 -5.88
N SER A 43 23.34 7.56 -5.21
CA SER A 43 24.10 8.60 -4.50
C SER A 43 24.90 8.04 -3.32
N PHE A 44 24.40 7.04 -2.60
CA PHE A 44 25.13 6.34 -1.55
C PHE A 44 26.30 5.54 -2.14
N MET A 45 26.06 4.79 -3.22
CA MET A 45 27.09 3.97 -3.86
C MET A 45 28.26 4.77 -4.40
N PHE A 46 28.00 5.97 -4.92
CA PHE A 46 29.04 6.88 -5.42
C PHE A 46 29.58 7.85 -4.34
N GLY A 47 29.12 7.74 -3.08
CA GLY A 47 29.55 8.61 -1.99
C GLY A 47 29.18 10.08 -2.17
N LEU A 48 28.14 10.38 -2.97
CA LEU A 48 27.69 11.77 -3.24
C LEU A 48 26.95 12.37 -2.06
N ILE A 49 26.37 11.55 -1.19
CA ILE A 49 25.64 11.96 0.01
C ILE A 49 26.09 11.10 1.20
N PRO A 50 26.07 11.63 2.43
CA PRO A 50 26.44 10.86 3.61
C PRO A 50 25.42 9.74 3.88
N PRO A 51 25.88 8.55 4.37
CA PRO A 51 24.98 7.41 4.67
C PRO A 51 23.91 7.70 5.70
N ASP A 52 24.11 8.65 6.57
CA ASP A 52 23.20 9.07 7.65
C ASP A 52 22.41 10.35 7.32
N ILE A 53 22.33 10.73 6.05
CA ILE A 53 21.65 11.95 5.57
C ILE A 53 20.23 12.11 6.13
N ILE A 54 19.48 11.02 6.27
CA ILE A 54 18.11 11.04 6.80
C ILE A 54 18.09 11.46 8.26
N ASN A 55 19.08 11.04 9.04
CA ASN A 55 19.23 11.45 10.42
C ASN A 55 19.69 12.91 10.52
N GLN A 56 20.65 13.31 9.70
CA GLN A 56 21.15 14.69 9.64
C GLN A 56 20.07 15.68 9.15
N ALA A 57 19.15 15.24 8.29
CA ALA A 57 17.99 16.01 7.87
C ALA A 57 16.87 16.09 8.94
N GLY A 58 17.00 15.41 10.10
CA GLY A 58 15.99 15.38 11.14
C GLY A 58 14.76 14.50 10.83
N LEU A 59 14.75 13.83 9.69
CA LEU A 59 13.58 13.02 9.24
C LEU A 59 13.45 11.70 10.01
N SER A 60 14.54 11.13 10.52
CA SER A 60 14.51 9.89 11.30
C SER A 60 13.67 10.00 12.57
N GLN A 61 13.77 11.11 13.29
CA GLN A 61 13.04 11.31 14.53
C GLN A 61 11.53 11.43 14.26
N ILE A 62 11.16 12.20 13.24
CA ILE A 62 9.77 12.35 12.84
C ILE A 62 9.23 11.01 12.32
N GLY A 63 9.99 10.27 11.53
CA GLY A 63 9.61 8.98 10.96
C GLY A 63 9.20 7.95 11.99
N LYS A 64 9.89 7.90 13.15
CA LYS A 64 9.59 6.93 14.22
C LYS A 64 8.15 7.02 14.77
N TRP A 65 7.63 8.22 14.96
CA TRP A 65 6.27 8.41 15.49
C TRP A 65 5.23 8.73 14.40
N ALA A 66 5.68 9.21 13.25
CA ALA A 66 4.81 9.51 12.11
C ALA A 66 4.00 8.29 11.64
N VAL A 67 4.56 7.08 11.77
CA VAL A 67 3.87 5.82 11.43
C VAL A 67 2.55 5.69 12.18
N GLY A 68 2.54 5.92 13.49
CA GLY A 68 1.31 5.84 14.29
C GLY A 68 0.25 6.84 13.81
N PHE A 69 0.67 8.05 13.43
CA PHE A 69 -0.22 9.09 12.90
C PHE A 69 -0.78 8.70 11.53
N VAL A 70 0.09 8.24 10.63
CA VAL A 70 -0.30 7.80 9.28
C VAL A 70 -1.26 6.61 9.38
N VAL A 71 -0.94 5.61 10.20
CA VAL A 71 -1.77 4.42 10.37
C VAL A 71 -3.13 4.74 10.99
N PHE A 72 -3.18 5.61 12.00
CA PHE A 72 -4.45 6.08 12.54
C PHE A 72 -5.28 6.79 11.47
N SER A 73 -4.65 7.69 10.69
CA SER A 73 -5.32 8.38 9.58
C SER A 73 -5.82 7.41 8.51
N MET A 74 -5.03 6.37 8.17
CA MET A 74 -5.47 5.29 7.28
C MET A 74 -6.70 4.58 7.84
N GLY A 75 -6.71 4.27 9.13
CA GLY A 75 -7.88 3.73 9.84
C GLY A 75 -9.11 4.61 9.67
N THR A 76 -8.98 5.93 9.82
CA THR A 76 -10.12 6.85 9.64
C THR A 76 -10.68 6.89 8.21
N SER A 77 -9.93 6.39 7.23
CA SER A 77 -10.35 6.32 5.82
C SER A 77 -11.17 5.08 5.51
N ILE A 78 -11.14 4.07 6.37
CA ILE A 78 -11.81 2.79 6.15
C ILE A 78 -13.33 2.98 6.17
N ASN A 79 -13.99 2.59 5.09
CA ASN A 79 -15.43 2.51 5.01
C ASN A 79 -15.89 1.07 5.23
N LEU A 80 -16.24 0.75 6.48
CA LEU A 80 -16.65 -0.59 6.86
C LEU A 80 -17.89 -1.08 6.09
N ARG A 81 -18.81 -0.16 5.68
CA ARG A 81 -20.00 -0.53 4.90
C ARG A 81 -19.63 -0.95 3.48
N GLU A 82 -18.74 -0.22 2.81
CA GLU A 82 -18.25 -0.59 1.47
C GLU A 82 -17.50 -1.92 1.50
N LEU A 83 -16.66 -2.14 2.51
CA LEU A 83 -15.98 -3.43 2.70
C LEU A 83 -16.97 -4.58 2.90
N ALA A 84 -18.03 -4.35 3.67
CA ALA A 84 -19.06 -5.35 3.90
C ALA A 84 -19.90 -5.64 2.62
N GLN A 85 -20.17 -4.64 1.80
CA GLN A 85 -20.88 -4.82 0.52
C GLN A 85 -20.03 -5.61 -0.49
N GLU A 86 -18.72 -5.33 -0.54
CA GLU A 86 -17.75 -6.00 -1.42
C GLU A 86 -17.04 -7.18 -0.72
N TRP A 87 -17.74 -7.91 0.17
CA TRP A 87 -17.14 -8.98 0.97
C TRP A 87 -16.41 -10.04 0.14
N ARG A 88 -16.87 -10.33 -1.09
CA ARG A 88 -16.21 -11.27 -2.01
C ARG A 88 -14.83 -10.77 -2.42
N THR A 89 -14.72 -9.48 -2.70
CA THR A 89 -13.45 -8.82 -3.04
C THR A 89 -12.52 -8.80 -1.85
N VAL A 90 -13.01 -8.45 -0.67
CA VAL A 90 -12.24 -8.47 0.58
C VAL A 90 -11.75 -9.89 0.88
N THR A 91 -12.61 -10.90 0.77
CA THR A 91 -12.23 -12.30 1.00
C THR A 91 -11.17 -12.76 0.00
N THR A 92 -11.31 -12.43 -1.28
CA THR A 92 -10.32 -12.75 -2.31
C THR A 92 -8.97 -12.08 -2.00
N ALA A 93 -9.00 -10.82 -1.60
CA ALA A 93 -7.81 -10.05 -1.23
C ALA A 93 -7.10 -10.67 -0.01
N ILE A 94 -7.83 -11.01 1.06
CA ILE A 94 -7.26 -11.68 2.25
C ILE A 94 -6.67 -13.04 1.88
N LEU A 95 -7.40 -13.86 1.11
CA LEU A 95 -6.91 -15.17 0.68
C LEU A 95 -5.67 -15.04 -0.19
N SER A 96 -5.58 -14.03 -1.07
CA SER A 96 -4.38 -13.80 -1.88
C SER A 96 -3.16 -13.47 -1.02
N MET A 97 -3.35 -12.64 0.02
CA MET A 97 -2.30 -12.32 0.97
C MET A 97 -1.83 -13.55 1.76
N LEU A 98 -2.76 -14.39 2.22
CA LEU A 98 -2.45 -15.63 2.93
C LEU A 98 -1.74 -16.65 2.03
N VAL A 99 -2.19 -16.80 0.78
CA VAL A 99 -1.53 -17.67 -0.21
C VAL A 99 -0.09 -17.22 -0.45
N VAL A 100 0.13 -15.93 -0.70
CA VAL A 100 1.46 -15.38 -0.92
C VAL A 100 2.32 -15.52 0.35
N ALA A 101 1.76 -15.22 1.53
CA ALA A 101 2.47 -15.38 2.78
C ALA A 101 2.93 -16.84 2.99
N ALA A 102 2.05 -17.80 2.77
CA ALA A 102 2.39 -19.22 2.95
C ALA A 102 3.40 -19.73 1.90
N THR A 103 3.25 -19.32 0.64
CA THR A 103 4.10 -19.82 -0.45
C THR A 103 5.50 -19.23 -0.44
N LEU A 104 5.67 -18.00 0.05
CA LEU A 104 7.00 -17.38 0.18
C LEU A 104 7.93 -18.14 1.12
N PHE A 105 7.41 -18.89 2.09
CA PHE A 105 8.25 -19.74 2.96
C PHE A 105 9.00 -20.84 2.22
N VAL A 106 8.59 -21.19 1.00
CA VAL A 106 9.36 -22.08 0.11
C VAL A 106 10.74 -21.51 -0.23
N LEU A 107 10.89 -20.20 -0.18
CA LEU A 107 12.15 -19.51 -0.46
C LEU A 107 13.11 -19.46 0.74
N VAL A 108 12.70 -19.87 1.95
CA VAL A 108 13.57 -19.84 3.14
C VAL A 108 14.93 -20.53 2.89
N PRO A 109 15.02 -21.73 2.28
CA PRO A 109 16.31 -22.36 2.01
C PRO A 109 17.14 -21.66 0.93
N VAL A 110 16.55 -20.74 0.17
CA VAL A 110 17.21 -20.06 -0.97
C VAL A 110 17.70 -18.66 -0.61
N ILE A 111 16.86 -17.87 0.06
CA ILE A 111 17.17 -16.48 0.34
C ILE A 111 17.33 -16.16 1.84
N GLY A 112 17.01 -17.11 2.71
CA GLY A 112 17.10 -16.93 4.16
C GLY A 112 15.75 -16.68 4.84
N TYR A 113 15.70 -17.00 6.16
CA TYR A 113 14.48 -16.90 6.95
C TYR A 113 14.06 -15.43 7.16
N ASN A 114 14.99 -14.56 7.58
CA ASN A 114 14.70 -13.17 7.89
C ASN A 114 14.32 -12.38 6.63
N GLU A 115 14.96 -12.69 5.49
CA GLU A 115 14.62 -12.13 4.19
C GLU A 115 13.18 -12.45 3.80
N VAL A 116 12.74 -13.69 4.02
CA VAL A 116 11.35 -14.11 3.77
C VAL A 116 10.40 -13.43 4.75
N ILE A 117 10.69 -13.44 6.05
CA ILE A 117 9.84 -12.81 7.08
C ILE A 117 9.63 -11.31 6.79
N VAL A 118 10.70 -10.61 6.42
CA VAL A 118 10.61 -9.18 6.07
C VAL A 118 9.83 -8.98 4.78
N SER A 119 10.00 -9.85 3.79
CA SER A 119 9.38 -9.71 2.47
C SER A 119 7.87 -9.96 2.48
N VAL A 120 7.36 -10.89 3.30
CA VAL A 120 5.94 -11.27 3.33
C VAL A 120 5.01 -10.07 3.53
N PRO A 121 5.14 -9.24 4.58
CA PRO A 121 4.25 -8.10 4.77
C PRO A 121 4.43 -7.01 3.71
N ILE A 122 5.65 -6.86 3.17
CA ILE A 122 5.98 -5.81 2.19
C ILE A 122 5.32 -6.11 0.85
N ILE A 123 5.43 -7.34 0.36
CA ILE A 123 4.77 -7.80 -0.88
C ILE A 123 3.25 -7.71 -0.77
N ASN A 124 2.72 -7.94 0.42
CA ASN A 124 1.28 -7.84 0.72
C ASN A 124 0.84 -6.41 1.07
N GLY A 125 1.72 -5.41 0.93
CA GLY A 125 1.44 -4.10 1.49
C GLY A 125 2.07 -2.92 0.80
N GLY A 126 2.04 -1.81 1.52
CA GLY A 126 2.55 -0.52 1.09
C GLY A 126 3.69 -0.02 1.96
N ILE A 127 3.89 1.30 1.89
CA ILE A 127 5.00 1.98 2.57
C ILE A 127 5.01 1.75 4.09
N VAL A 128 3.85 1.66 4.73
CA VAL A 128 3.77 1.49 6.19
C VAL A 128 4.25 0.10 6.60
N ALA A 129 3.82 -0.95 5.90
CA ALA A 129 4.31 -2.30 6.15
C ALA A 129 5.82 -2.40 5.89
N THR A 130 6.29 -1.76 4.83
CA THR A 130 7.73 -1.67 4.53
C THR A 130 8.50 -1.00 5.67
N GLN A 131 8.02 0.14 6.14
CA GLN A 131 8.67 0.88 7.22
C GLN A 131 8.71 0.07 8.53
N ILE A 132 7.61 -0.59 8.91
CA ILE A 132 7.56 -1.45 10.10
C ILE A 132 8.62 -2.54 10.00
N MET A 133 8.62 -3.30 8.89
CA MET A 133 9.50 -4.44 8.71
C MET A 133 10.98 -4.07 8.53
N THR A 134 11.26 -3.00 7.76
CA THR A 134 12.65 -2.55 7.56
C THR A 134 13.23 -1.94 8.83
N SER A 135 12.44 -1.19 9.59
CA SER A 135 12.89 -0.65 10.88
C SER A 135 13.18 -1.77 11.87
N ALA A 136 12.30 -2.75 11.99
CA ALA A 136 12.52 -3.90 12.86
C ALA A 136 13.76 -4.71 12.45
N ALA A 137 13.94 -4.97 11.14
CA ALA A 137 15.13 -5.63 10.63
C ALA A 137 16.42 -4.83 10.93
N MET A 138 16.38 -3.51 10.77
CA MET A 138 17.55 -2.65 11.08
C MET A 138 17.87 -2.62 12.59
N GLU A 139 16.85 -2.63 13.46
CA GLU A 139 17.03 -2.71 14.92
C GLU A 139 17.73 -4.03 15.33
N HIS A 140 17.47 -5.11 14.62
CA HIS A 140 18.13 -6.41 14.78
C HIS A 140 19.45 -6.54 13.99
N GLY A 141 19.94 -5.48 13.32
CA GLY A 141 21.18 -5.50 12.54
C GLY A 141 21.09 -6.23 11.19
N LEU A 142 19.89 -6.64 10.76
CA LEU A 142 19.64 -7.41 9.54
C LEU A 142 19.55 -6.49 8.31
N THR A 143 20.66 -5.90 7.94
CA THR A 143 20.75 -4.87 6.89
C THR A 143 20.34 -5.38 5.51
N MET A 144 20.69 -6.63 5.17
CA MET A 144 20.32 -7.24 3.89
C MET A 144 18.81 -7.46 3.76
N ALA A 145 18.16 -7.97 4.80
CA ALA A 145 16.70 -8.15 4.82
C ALA A 145 15.98 -6.80 4.72
N ALA A 146 16.45 -5.77 5.43
CA ALA A 146 15.90 -4.42 5.33
C ALA A 146 16.06 -3.81 3.93
N ALA A 147 17.25 -3.98 3.32
CA ALA A 147 17.52 -3.52 1.97
C ALA A 147 16.64 -4.24 0.93
N LEU A 148 16.53 -5.57 1.02
CA LEU A 148 15.63 -6.37 0.18
C LEU A 148 14.19 -5.87 0.28
N GLY A 149 13.70 -5.63 1.50
CA GLY A 149 12.36 -5.11 1.71
C GLY A 149 12.12 -3.75 1.04
N THR A 150 13.10 -2.86 1.12
CA THR A 150 13.02 -1.54 0.47
C THR A 150 13.01 -1.65 -1.05
N ILE A 151 13.84 -2.53 -1.63
CA ILE A 151 13.86 -2.78 -3.07
C ILE A 151 12.55 -3.40 -3.53
N LEU A 152 12.03 -4.40 -2.82
CA LEU A 152 10.73 -5.01 -3.13
C LEU A 152 9.63 -3.95 -3.21
N TYR A 153 9.52 -3.09 -2.21
CA TYR A 153 8.55 -2.00 -2.20
C TYR A 153 8.72 -1.05 -3.40
N ALA A 154 9.97 -0.73 -3.77
CA ALA A 154 10.27 0.15 -4.89
C ALA A 154 9.78 -0.42 -6.23
N VAL A 155 9.98 -1.73 -6.45
CA VAL A 155 9.76 -2.36 -7.76
C VAL A 155 8.43 -3.09 -7.89
N GLN A 156 7.73 -3.41 -6.79
CA GLN A 156 6.51 -4.24 -6.84
C GLN A 156 5.43 -3.70 -7.78
N LYS A 157 5.29 -2.37 -7.89
CA LYS A 157 4.31 -1.76 -8.79
C LYS A 157 4.62 -2.00 -10.27
N PHE A 158 5.91 -2.07 -10.64
CA PHE A 158 6.30 -2.39 -12.03
C PHE A 158 5.88 -3.79 -12.45
N PHE A 159 5.93 -4.73 -11.52
CA PHE A 159 5.49 -6.10 -11.77
C PHE A 159 3.99 -6.27 -11.59
N GLY A 160 3.40 -5.64 -10.60
CA GLY A 160 1.97 -5.74 -10.29
C GLY A 160 1.08 -5.08 -11.36
N THR A 161 1.49 -3.92 -11.91
CA THR A 161 0.68 -3.17 -12.89
C THR A 161 0.42 -3.98 -14.17
N PRO A 162 1.42 -4.54 -14.88
CA PRO A 162 1.16 -5.35 -16.07
C PRO A 162 0.27 -6.57 -15.79
N PHE A 163 0.46 -7.21 -14.62
CA PHE A 163 -0.32 -8.38 -14.23
C PHE A 163 -1.81 -8.00 -14.03
N ALA A 164 -2.08 -6.96 -13.24
CA ALA A 164 -3.45 -6.50 -13.01
C ALA A 164 -4.12 -5.97 -14.29
N SER A 165 -3.39 -5.22 -15.13
CA SER A 165 -3.88 -4.69 -16.40
C SER A 165 -4.21 -5.81 -17.38
N PHE A 166 -3.37 -6.85 -17.49
CA PHE A 166 -3.60 -8.00 -18.37
C PHE A 166 -4.91 -8.71 -18.02
N PHE A 167 -5.10 -9.08 -16.76
CA PHE A 167 -6.33 -9.75 -16.34
C PHE A 167 -7.54 -8.84 -16.34
N GLY A 168 -7.38 -7.56 -16.03
CA GLY A 168 -8.42 -6.55 -16.21
C GLY A 168 -8.88 -6.46 -17.66
N MET A 169 -7.95 -6.44 -18.61
CA MET A 169 -8.25 -6.41 -20.04
C MET A 169 -8.96 -7.68 -20.53
N GLN A 170 -8.56 -8.86 -20.03
CA GLN A 170 -9.26 -10.12 -20.36
C GLN A 170 -10.71 -10.10 -19.84
N GLU A 171 -10.93 -9.55 -18.64
CA GLU A 171 -12.29 -9.40 -18.11
C GLU A 171 -13.10 -8.38 -18.91
N ALA A 172 -12.51 -7.24 -19.25
CA ALA A 172 -13.16 -6.22 -20.08
C ALA A 172 -13.63 -6.81 -21.41
N LYS A 173 -12.79 -7.57 -22.11
CA LYS A 173 -13.15 -8.26 -23.36
C LYS A 173 -14.32 -9.24 -23.16
N ARG A 174 -14.30 -10.01 -22.06
CA ARG A 174 -15.37 -10.97 -21.74
C ARG A 174 -16.71 -10.26 -21.51
N VAL A 175 -16.70 -9.19 -20.72
CA VAL A 175 -17.91 -8.45 -20.36
C VAL A 175 -18.49 -7.70 -21.59
N LEU A 176 -17.61 -7.09 -22.40
CA LEU A 176 -18.01 -6.41 -23.63
C LEU A 176 -18.57 -7.38 -24.69
N ALA A 177 -18.02 -8.59 -24.82
CA ALA A 177 -18.58 -9.59 -25.70
C ALA A 177 -20.05 -9.92 -25.33
N ILE A 178 -20.31 -10.14 -24.04
CA ILE A 178 -21.67 -10.37 -23.53
C ILE A 178 -22.58 -9.15 -23.80
N TYR A 179 -22.07 -7.95 -23.52
CA TYR A 179 -22.85 -6.72 -23.72
C TYR A 179 -23.20 -6.50 -25.21
N ARG A 180 -22.25 -6.72 -26.12
CA ARG A 180 -22.45 -6.56 -27.56
C ARG A 180 -23.44 -7.58 -28.14
N GLU A 181 -23.49 -8.80 -27.57
CA GLU A 181 -24.43 -9.85 -27.97
C GLU A 181 -25.84 -9.65 -27.40
N THR A 182 -25.94 -9.24 -26.15
CA THR A 182 -27.22 -9.24 -25.41
C THR A 182 -27.83 -7.86 -25.23
N GLY A 183 -27.07 -6.78 -25.41
CA GLY A 183 -27.45 -5.42 -25.04
C GLY A 183 -27.60 -5.17 -23.54
N VAL A 184 -27.28 -6.18 -22.71
CA VAL A 184 -27.46 -6.10 -21.26
C VAL A 184 -26.10 -6.03 -20.55
N ASN A 185 -25.91 -5.05 -19.69
CA ASN A 185 -24.74 -4.98 -18.83
C ASN A 185 -24.79 -6.06 -17.74
N PRO A 186 -23.95 -7.11 -17.77
CA PRO A 186 -24.01 -8.22 -16.82
C PRO A 186 -23.59 -7.80 -15.38
N ASN A 187 -22.99 -6.63 -15.23
CA ASN A 187 -22.54 -6.09 -13.95
C ASN A 187 -23.27 -4.77 -13.58
N ALA A 188 -24.38 -4.46 -14.24
CA ALA A 188 -25.17 -3.30 -13.85
C ALA A 188 -25.56 -3.46 -12.38
N THR A 189 -24.89 -2.74 -11.51
CA THR A 189 -25.38 -2.53 -10.16
C THR A 189 -26.67 -1.76 -10.30
N VAL A 190 -27.79 -2.40 -9.96
CA VAL A 190 -29.01 -1.67 -9.64
C VAL A 190 -28.55 -0.69 -8.56
N LYS A 191 -28.35 0.58 -8.93
CA LYS A 191 -28.22 1.65 -7.96
C LYS A 191 -29.51 1.58 -7.17
N THR A 192 -29.51 0.83 -6.09
CA THR A 192 -30.50 1.02 -5.04
C THR A 192 -30.27 2.47 -4.63
N THR A 193 -31.06 3.35 -5.22
CA THR A 193 -31.37 4.64 -4.66
C THR A 193 -31.83 4.32 -3.25
N SER A 194 -30.88 4.35 -2.32
CA SER A 194 -31.21 4.39 -0.91
C SER A 194 -32.19 5.52 -0.76
N ASP A 195 -33.38 5.17 -0.27
CA ASP A 195 -34.49 6.07 0.02
C ASP A 195 -34.01 7.48 0.29
N GLY A 196 -34.65 8.47 -0.35
CA GLY A 196 -34.30 9.87 -0.39
C GLY A 196 -34.22 10.63 0.93
N GLN A 197 -33.66 10.00 1.97
CA GLN A 197 -33.28 10.66 3.20
C GLN A 197 -31.76 10.94 3.11
N ALA A 198 -31.41 12.21 2.99
CA ALA A 198 -30.03 12.67 3.18
C ALA A 198 -29.49 12.08 4.49
N PRO A 199 -28.30 11.44 4.48
CA PRO A 199 -27.72 10.85 5.67
C PRO A 199 -27.63 11.91 6.76
N LYS A 200 -28.08 11.57 7.99
CA LYS A 200 -28.01 12.50 9.12
C LYS A 200 -26.57 12.99 9.29
N PRO A 201 -26.36 14.32 9.43
CA PRO A 201 -25.00 14.86 9.53
C PRO A 201 -24.26 14.23 10.72
N THR A 202 -23.04 13.79 10.48
CA THR A 202 -22.16 13.21 11.49
C THR A 202 -21.79 14.22 12.57
N ILE A 203 -21.26 13.78 13.72
CA ILE A 203 -20.79 14.65 14.79
C ILE A 203 -19.73 15.63 14.23
N PHE A 204 -18.83 15.13 13.43
CA PHE A 204 -17.83 15.96 12.73
C PHE A 204 -18.49 17.04 11.86
N GLU A 205 -19.47 16.68 11.03
CA GLU A 205 -20.14 17.64 10.12
C GLU A 205 -20.88 18.74 10.88
N ARG A 206 -21.52 18.40 12.00
CA ARG A 206 -22.19 19.38 12.89
C ARG A 206 -21.22 20.36 13.53
N HIS A 207 -19.99 19.93 13.82
CA HIS A 207 -19.00 20.70 14.57
C HIS A 207 -17.75 21.03 13.75
N LYS A 208 -17.83 20.95 12.42
CA LYS A 208 -16.70 21.10 11.48
C LYS A 208 -15.83 22.33 11.76
N LYS A 209 -16.40 23.43 12.25
CA LYS A 209 -15.68 24.66 12.57
C LYS A 209 -14.61 24.49 13.68
N PHE A 210 -14.73 23.46 14.52
CA PHE A 210 -13.78 23.19 15.60
C PHE A 210 -12.65 22.23 15.18
N TYR A 211 -12.77 21.57 14.01
CA TYR A 211 -11.78 20.62 13.51
C TYR A 211 -10.75 21.34 12.61
N GLY A 212 -10.06 22.32 13.21
CA GLY A 212 -8.91 22.95 12.58
C GLY A 212 -7.68 22.01 12.52
N PRO A 213 -6.61 22.41 11.82
CA PRO A 213 -5.41 21.58 11.66
C PRO A 213 -4.82 21.09 12.99
N PHE A 214 -4.67 21.98 13.96
CA PHE A 214 -4.10 21.62 15.27
C PHE A 214 -5.01 20.69 16.08
N THR A 215 -6.33 20.88 16.02
CA THR A 215 -7.30 19.98 16.67
C THR A 215 -7.20 18.58 16.08
N CYS A 216 -7.16 18.46 14.75
CA CYS A 216 -7.00 17.16 14.08
C CYS A 216 -5.68 16.48 14.42
N LEU A 217 -4.57 17.24 14.51
CA LEU A 217 -3.28 16.70 14.93
C LEU A 217 -3.30 16.24 16.38
N ALA A 218 -3.92 17.03 17.30
CA ALA A 218 -4.04 16.65 18.70
C ALA A 218 -4.86 15.37 18.88
N ILE A 219 -5.97 15.24 18.16
CA ILE A 219 -6.79 14.02 18.13
C ILE A 219 -5.95 12.83 17.63
N THR A 220 -5.24 13.00 16.52
CA THR A 220 -4.37 11.95 15.94
C THR A 220 -3.29 11.54 16.95
N ALA A 221 -2.62 12.49 17.59
CA ALA A 221 -1.60 12.22 18.61
C ALA A 221 -2.17 11.49 19.82
N GLY A 222 -3.35 11.92 20.30
CA GLY A 222 -4.02 11.27 21.43
C GLY A 222 -4.36 9.82 21.15
N PHE A 223 -4.96 9.52 20.00
CA PHE A 223 -5.27 8.13 19.64
C PHE A 223 -4.04 7.29 19.31
N ALA A 224 -2.99 7.87 18.70
CA ALA A 224 -1.72 7.18 18.52
C ALA A 224 -1.07 6.82 19.86
N TRP A 225 -1.15 7.71 20.86
CA TRP A 225 -0.68 7.43 22.21
C TRP A 225 -1.52 6.33 22.89
N VAL A 226 -2.86 6.38 22.78
CA VAL A 226 -3.74 5.32 23.29
C VAL A 226 -3.40 3.98 22.65
N ALA A 227 -3.20 3.95 21.33
CA ALA A 227 -2.77 2.76 20.60
C ALA A 227 -1.44 2.21 21.15
N PHE A 228 -0.48 3.09 21.43
CA PHE A 228 0.80 2.70 22.02
C PHE A 228 0.64 2.09 23.42
N CYS A 229 -0.22 2.67 24.27
CA CYS A 229 -0.52 2.12 25.59
C CYS A 229 -1.16 0.73 25.50
N ILE A 230 -2.16 0.57 24.62
CA ILE A 230 -2.83 -0.72 24.39
C ILE A 230 -1.84 -1.73 23.81
N GLY A 231 -0.99 -1.31 22.87
CA GLY A 231 0.05 -2.16 22.30
C GLY A 231 1.01 -2.73 23.37
N LYS A 232 1.45 -1.89 24.30
CA LYS A 232 2.27 -2.32 25.45
C LYS A 232 1.54 -3.32 26.35
N TRP A 233 0.25 -3.11 26.58
CA TRP A 233 -0.54 -3.96 27.47
C TRP A 233 -0.86 -5.31 26.81
N THR A 234 -1.19 -5.33 25.52
CA THR A 234 -1.59 -6.55 24.78
C THR A 234 -0.40 -7.32 24.20
N GLY A 235 0.78 -6.66 24.14
CA GLY A 235 1.94 -7.21 23.46
C GLY A 235 1.81 -7.26 21.94
N LEU A 236 0.78 -6.66 21.32
CA LEU A 236 0.63 -6.51 19.86
C LEU A 236 1.23 -5.17 19.42
N SER A 237 1.60 -5.08 18.14
CA SER A 237 2.10 -3.82 17.59
C SER A 237 1.09 -2.68 17.76
N TYR A 238 1.56 -1.52 18.20
CA TYR A 238 0.72 -0.34 18.37
C TYR A 238 0.10 0.15 17.04
N THR A 239 0.71 -0.20 15.91
CA THR A 239 0.19 0.14 14.58
C THR A 239 -1.13 -0.56 14.29
N ILE A 240 -1.29 -1.82 14.74
CA ILE A 240 -2.56 -2.55 14.64
C ILE A 240 -3.65 -1.79 15.40
N TRP A 241 -3.35 -1.39 16.62
CA TRP A 241 -4.31 -0.65 17.47
C TRP A 241 -4.61 0.74 16.94
N ALA A 242 -3.62 1.44 16.36
CA ALA A 242 -3.83 2.73 15.72
C ALA A 242 -4.81 2.61 14.53
N LEU A 243 -4.66 1.56 13.71
CA LEU A 243 -5.57 1.28 12.59
C LEU A 243 -6.99 1.00 13.09
N VAL A 244 -7.14 0.10 14.06
CA VAL A 244 -8.44 -0.31 14.61
C VAL A 244 -9.14 0.89 15.26
N LEU A 245 -8.44 1.65 16.10
CA LEU A 245 -9.00 2.85 16.72
C LEU A 245 -9.43 3.88 15.69
N GLY A 246 -8.61 4.10 14.64
CA GLY A 246 -8.97 4.99 13.52
C GLY A 246 -10.27 4.58 12.84
N ALA A 247 -10.42 3.30 12.51
CA ALA A 247 -11.63 2.75 11.89
C ALA A 247 -12.85 2.85 12.81
N CYS A 248 -12.70 2.49 14.09
CA CYS A 248 -13.79 2.56 15.08
C CYS A 248 -14.26 4.01 15.28
N VAL A 249 -13.35 4.94 15.53
CA VAL A 249 -13.72 6.33 15.82
C VAL A 249 -14.29 7.04 14.59
N SER A 250 -13.78 6.74 13.38
CA SER A 250 -14.34 7.27 12.14
C SER A 250 -15.74 6.73 11.87
N SER A 251 -16.02 5.46 12.19
CA SER A 251 -17.34 4.85 12.00
C SER A 251 -18.42 5.47 12.86
N THR A 252 -18.05 6.06 14.03
CA THR A 252 -18.98 6.84 14.86
C THR A 252 -19.27 8.23 14.32
N GLY A 253 -18.52 8.68 13.31
CA GLY A 253 -18.62 10.04 12.78
C GLY A 253 -18.03 11.13 13.69
N MET A 254 -17.23 10.77 14.69
CA MET A 254 -16.56 11.72 15.58
C MET A 254 -15.37 12.41 14.92
N VAL A 255 -14.65 11.71 14.05
CA VAL A 255 -13.47 12.25 13.37
C VAL A 255 -13.69 12.25 11.85
N PRO A 256 -13.05 13.21 11.13
CA PRO A 256 -13.11 13.24 9.68
C PRO A 256 -12.38 12.05 9.08
N LYS A 257 -12.85 11.60 7.91
CA LYS A 257 -12.10 10.68 7.07
C LYS A 257 -10.78 11.32 6.64
N ASN A 258 -9.70 10.53 6.59
CA ASN A 258 -8.37 11.04 6.26
C ASN A 258 -7.95 12.23 7.15
N ILE A 259 -7.99 12.07 8.45
CA ILE A 259 -7.80 13.15 9.42
C ILE A 259 -6.51 13.98 9.19
N LEU A 260 -5.42 13.36 8.72
CA LEU A 260 -4.17 14.08 8.39
C LEU A 260 -4.30 14.95 7.14
N MET A 261 -5.16 14.59 6.18
CA MET A 261 -5.50 15.45 5.04
C MET A 261 -6.28 16.67 5.51
N GLN A 262 -7.26 16.48 6.40
CA GLN A 262 -7.99 17.57 7.03
C GLN A 262 -7.05 18.50 7.84
N ALA A 263 -6.05 17.91 8.51
CA ALA A 263 -5.00 18.65 9.23
C ALA A 263 -3.97 19.31 8.31
N LYS A 264 -4.07 19.18 6.98
CA LYS A 264 -3.10 19.69 5.99
C LYS A 264 -1.66 19.25 6.26
N SER A 265 -1.46 18.10 6.90
CA SER A 265 -0.16 17.62 7.35
C SER A 265 0.21 16.21 6.82
N ALA A 266 -0.67 15.59 6.03
CA ALA A 266 -0.43 14.26 5.47
C ALA A 266 0.89 14.19 4.67
N GLY A 267 1.23 15.24 3.92
CA GLY A 267 2.45 15.28 3.11
C GLY A 267 3.73 15.12 3.94
N ILE A 268 3.88 15.89 5.01
CA ILE A 268 5.10 15.84 5.83
C ILE A 268 5.24 14.49 6.55
N PHE A 269 4.14 13.93 7.07
CA PHE A 269 4.19 12.62 7.72
C PHE A 269 4.48 11.50 6.73
N ASN A 270 3.91 11.53 5.52
CA ASN A 270 4.21 10.57 4.47
C ASN A 270 5.68 10.65 4.03
N VAL A 271 6.23 11.86 3.88
CA VAL A 271 7.66 12.05 3.58
C VAL A 271 8.52 11.46 4.69
N ALA A 272 8.19 11.69 5.97
CA ALA A 272 8.96 11.17 7.09
C ALA A 272 8.91 9.63 7.17
N VAL A 273 7.75 9.02 6.95
CA VAL A 273 7.61 7.55 6.86
C VAL A 273 8.40 7.00 5.67
N PHE A 274 8.34 7.67 4.51
CA PHE A 274 9.09 7.27 3.34
C PHE A 274 10.61 7.39 3.54
N ALA A 275 11.05 8.48 4.16
CA ALA A 275 12.46 8.70 4.48
C ALA A 275 13.01 7.62 5.45
N SER A 276 12.18 7.07 6.34
CA SER A 276 12.61 6.09 7.33
C SER A 276 13.09 4.74 6.74
N ILE A 277 12.72 4.42 5.50
CA ILE A 277 13.19 3.18 4.83
C ILE A 277 14.52 3.37 4.10
N ILE A 278 14.94 4.60 3.82
CA ILE A 278 16.15 4.93 3.05
C ILE A 278 17.45 4.48 3.73
N PRO A 279 17.63 4.54 5.08
CA PRO A 279 18.85 4.10 5.73
C PRO A 279 19.25 2.64 5.43
N SER A 280 18.28 1.79 5.07
CA SER A 280 18.57 0.40 4.65
C SER A 280 19.38 0.34 3.36
N LEU A 281 19.19 1.32 2.46
CA LEU A 281 19.92 1.40 1.18
C LEU A 281 21.37 1.89 1.34
N ALA A 282 21.65 2.68 2.38
CA ALA A 282 22.97 3.28 2.59
C ALA A 282 24.09 2.26 2.88
N LYS A 283 23.72 1.04 3.26
CA LYS A 283 24.65 -0.04 3.60
C LYS A 283 24.87 -1.05 2.45
N ILE A 284 24.15 -0.89 1.33
CA ILE A 284 24.24 -1.79 0.18
C ILE A 284 25.58 -1.56 -0.55
N GLN A 285 26.32 -2.65 -0.80
CA GLN A 285 27.50 -2.66 -1.64
C GLN A 285 27.17 -3.15 -3.06
N LEU A 286 28.04 -2.86 -4.03
CA LEU A 286 27.86 -3.34 -5.42
C LEU A 286 27.71 -4.85 -5.52
N GLY A 287 28.45 -5.61 -4.69
CA GLY A 287 28.37 -7.07 -4.64
C GLY A 287 27.01 -7.59 -4.18
N ASP A 288 26.32 -6.84 -3.29
CA ASP A 288 25.03 -7.22 -2.74
C ASP A 288 23.89 -7.09 -3.77
N LEU A 289 24.08 -6.23 -4.79
CA LEU A 289 23.04 -6.01 -5.82
C LEU A 289 22.67 -7.28 -6.56
N TRP A 290 23.63 -8.18 -6.79
CA TRP A 290 23.34 -9.46 -7.45
C TRP A 290 22.42 -10.34 -6.58
N VAL A 291 22.75 -10.47 -5.31
CA VAL A 291 21.97 -11.27 -4.34
C VAL A 291 20.58 -10.67 -4.16
N LEU A 292 20.49 -9.35 -4.01
CA LEU A 292 19.22 -8.63 -3.85
C LEU A 292 18.35 -8.73 -5.11
N SER A 293 18.96 -8.63 -6.30
CA SER A 293 18.22 -8.77 -7.57
C SER A 293 17.71 -10.20 -7.75
N PHE A 294 18.54 -11.21 -7.44
CA PHE A 294 18.14 -12.61 -7.49
C PHE A 294 16.99 -12.91 -6.50
N SER A 295 17.13 -12.47 -5.25
CA SER A 295 16.11 -12.64 -4.22
C SER A 295 14.80 -11.96 -4.60
N THR A 296 14.89 -10.72 -5.13
CA THR A 296 13.74 -9.98 -5.64
C THR A 296 13.03 -10.73 -6.77
N ALA A 297 13.77 -11.21 -7.76
CA ALA A 297 13.21 -11.97 -8.87
C ALA A 297 12.55 -13.28 -8.40
N ALA A 298 13.22 -14.03 -7.52
CA ALA A 298 12.68 -15.26 -6.94
C ALA A 298 11.36 -15.02 -6.19
N ILE A 299 11.28 -13.96 -5.41
CA ILE A 299 10.06 -13.58 -4.69
C ILE A 299 8.92 -13.28 -5.67
N PHE A 300 9.14 -12.45 -6.71
CA PHE A 300 8.09 -12.15 -7.68
C PHE A 300 7.65 -13.38 -8.48
N VAL A 301 8.57 -14.27 -8.85
CA VAL A 301 8.21 -15.54 -9.51
C VAL A 301 7.28 -16.36 -8.61
N VAL A 302 7.63 -16.55 -7.34
CA VAL A 302 6.78 -17.30 -6.40
C VAL A 302 5.44 -16.61 -6.22
N VAL A 303 5.41 -15.28 -6.06
CA VAL A 303 4.17 -14.51 -5.92
C VAL A 303 3.25 -14.72 -7.12
N PHE A 304 3.72 -14.50 -8.34
CA PHE A 304 2.85 -14.62 -9.52
C PHE A 304 2.42 -16.07 -9.80
N VAL A 305 3.33 -17.02 -9.61
CA VAL A 305 2.98 -18.45 -9.75
C VAL A 305 1.93 -18.85 -8.72
N SER A 306 2.11 -18.45 -7.46
CA SER A 306 1.15 -18.79 -6.40
C SER A 306 -0.23 -18.16 -6.62
N LEU A 307 -0.28 -16.88 -7.03
CA LEU A 307 -1.53 -16.22 -7.36
C LEU A 307 -2.22 -16.86 -8.56
N TYR A 308 -1.45 -17.18 -9.61
CA TYR A 308 -2.00 -17.83 -10.81
C TYR A 308 -2.51 -19.25 -10.48
N VAL A 309 -1.77 -20.03 -9.72
CA VAL A 309 -2.22 -21.36 -9.29
C VAL A 309 -3.47 -21.25 -8.42
N ALA A 310 -3.48 -20.39 -7.40
CA ALA A 310 -4.60 -20.26 -6.47
C ALA A 310 -5.89 -19.75 -7.13
N PHE A 311 -5.80 -18.69 -7.93
CA PHE A 311 -6.97 -18.00 -8.50
C PHE A 311 -7.18 -18.24 -10.00
N GLY A 312 -6.23 -18.82 -10.70
CA GLY A 312 -6.37 -19.21 -12.10
C GLY A 312 -6.69 -20.69 -12.29
N VAL A 313 -6.00 -21.57 -11.54
CA VAL A 313 -6.14 -23.03 -11.68
C VAL A 313 -7.07 -23.61 -10.62
N LEU A 314 -6.77 -23.36 -9.33
CA LEU A 314 -7.61 -23.82 -8.22
C LEU A 314 -8.93 -23.03 -8.16
N PRO A 315 -9.99 -23.57 -7.52
CA PRO A 315 -11.33 -23.01 -7.59
C PRO A 315 -11.57 -21.74 -6.74
N LEU A 316 -10.52 -21.09 -6.21
CA LEU A 316 -10.66 -19.87 -5.39
C LEU A 316 -11.24 -18.70 -6.20
N TRP A 317 -11.08 -18.68 -7.51
CA TRP A 317 -11.69 -17.67 -8.40
C TRP A 317 -13.24 -17.69 -8.36
N LYS A 318 -13.87 -18.81 -7.93
CA LYS A 318 -15.33 -18.90 -7.82
C LYS A 318 -15.92 -17.91 -6.83
N ILE A 319 -15.13 -17.43 -5.87
CA ILE A 319 -15.54 -16.37 -4.93
C ILE A 319 -15.93 -15.11 -5.70
N GLN A 320 -15.16 -14.76 -6.73
CA GLN A 320 -15.43 -13.58 -7.58
C GLN A 320 -16.39 -13.89 -8.75
N GLY A 321 -16.58 -15.15 -9.10
CA GLY A 321 -17.34 -15.58 -10.27
C GLY A 321 -16.58 -15.44 -11.61
N SER A 322 -15.40 -14.82 -11.63
CA SER A 322 -14.52 -14.70 -12.79
C SER A 322 -13.08 -14.90 -12.39
N ARG A 323 -12.33 -15.72 -13.16
CA ARG A 323 -10.89 -15.93 -12.97
C ARG A 323 -10.11 -14.64 -13.17
N ASN A 324 -10.48 -13.87 -14.18
CA ASN A 324 -9.79 -12.65 -14.52
C ASN A 324 -9.95 -11.59 -13.43
N VAL A 325 -11.18 -11.43 -12.91
CA VAL A 325 -11.43 -10.53 -11.78
C VAL A 325 -10.67 -10.99 -10.55
N ALA A 326 -10.68 -12.28 -10.23
CA ALA A 326 -10.00 -12.80 -9.06
C ALA A 326 -8.48 -12.55 -9.12
N LEU A 327 -7.84 -12.77 -10.27
CA LEU A 327 -6.41 -12.50 -10.47
C LEU A 327 -6.08 -11.01 -10.44
N GLY A 328 -6.93 -10.16 -11.02
CA GLY A 328 -6.77 -8.70 -10.95
C GLY A 328 -6.92 -8.16 -9.53
N VAL A 329 -7.90 -8.65 -8.77
CA VAL A 329 -8.11 -8.33 -7.35
C VAL A 329 -6.92 -8.81 -6.50
N ALA A 330 -6.44 -10.04 -6.74
CA ALA A 330 -5.29 -10.58 -6.03
C ALA A 330 -4.01 -9.76 -6.27
N ALA A 331 -3.82 -9.19 -7.46
CA ALA A 331 -2.71 -8.28 -7.74
C ALA A 331 -2.81 -6.94 -6.98
N GLY A 332 -3.97 -6.60 -6.46
CA GLY A 332 -4.19 -5.37 -5.68
C GLY A 332 -3.24 -5.22 -4.50
N GLN A 333 -2.79 -6.33 -3.89
CA GLN A 333 -1.82 -6.33 -2.80
C GLN A 333 -0.44 -5.76 -3.18
N LEU A 334 -0.06 -5.84 -4.46
CA LEU A 334 1.20 -5.28 -4.97
C LEU A 334 1.08 -3.80 -5.32
N LEU A 335 -0.14 -3.29 -5.49
CA LEU A 335 -0.41 -2.00 -6.12
C LEU A 335 -0.91 -0.94 -5.14
N GLY A 336 -1.98 -1.25 -4.42
CA GLY A 336 -2.70 -0.30 -3.57
C GLY A 336 -3.43 0.79 -4.34
N PHE A 337 -4.16 1.62 -3.61
CA PHE A 337 -4.71 2.87 -4.14
C PHE A 337 -3.60 3.94 -4.24
N PRO A 338 -3.56 4.82 -5.26
CA PRO A 338 -4.51 4.95 -6.38
C PRO A 338 -4.22 4.07 -7.60
N ALA A 339 -3.18 3.25 -7.60
CA ALA A 339 -2.78 2.49 -8.80
C ALA A 339 -3.88 1.56 -9.32
N THR A 340 -4.59 0.87 -8.44
CA THR A 340 -5.72 0.01 -8.81
C THR A 340 -6.86 0.78 -9.47
N TYR A 341 -7.15 2.01 -9.01
CA TYR A 341 -8.12 2.91 -9.64
C TYR A 341 -7.70 3.31 -11.06
N LEU A 342 -6.43 3.69 -11.22
CA LEU A 342 -5.90 4.10 -12.53
C LEU A 342 -5.95 2.96 -13.52
N ILE A 343 -5.55 1.75 -13.13
CA ILE A 343 -5.61 0.55 -13.98
C ILE A 343 -7.05 0.26 -14.43
N ALA A 344 -8.03 0.34 -13.54
CA ALA A 344 -9.42 0.10 -13.91
C ALA A 344 -9.91 1.11 -14.97
N ASN A 345 -9.53 2.40 -14.84
CA ASN A 345 -9.85 3.42 -15.84
C ASN A 345 -9.11 3.22 -17.15
N GLU A 346 -7.80 2.93 -17.12
CA GLU A 346 -6.99 2.68 -18.32
C GLU A 346 -7.52 1.48 -19.09
N VAL A 347 -7.85 0.39 -18.42
CA VAL A 347 -8.45 -0.81 -19.02
C VAL A 347 -9.80 -0.47 -19.65
N ALA A 348 -10.66 0.26 -18.93
CA ALA A 348 -11.95 0.67 -19.47
C ALA A 348 -11.79 1.54 -20.73
N GLN A 349 -10.89 2.53 -20.69
CA GLN A 349 -10.63 3.40 -21.82
C GLN A 349 -10.05 2.64 -23.02
N ALA A 350 -9.16 1.67 -22.78
CA ALA A 350 -8.47 0.94 -23.85
C ALA A 350 -9.31 -0.16 -24.49
N ALA A 351 -10.29 -0.72 -23.75
CA ALA A 351 -11.14 -1.82 -24.22
C ALA A 351 -12.40 -1.36 -24.95
N SER A 352 -12.88 -0.14 -24.70
CA SER A 352 -14.20 0.36 -25.11
C SER A 352 -14.11 1.21 -26.37
N GLU A 353 -15.13 1.13 -27.22
CA GLU A 353 -15.30 1.94 -28.44
C GLU A 353 -16.15 3.20 -28.19
N ASN A 354 -16.96 3.21 -27.13
CA ASN A 354 -17.84 4.32 -26.76
C ASN A 354 -18.01 4.42 -25.24
N GLU A 355 -18.64 5.49 -24.76
CA GLU A 355 -18.81 5.75 -23.32
C GLU A 355 -19.75 4.73 -22.63
N GLU A 356 -20.70 4.13 -23.35
CA GLU A 356 -21.58 3.10 -22.79
C GLU A 356 -20.76 1.83 -22.48
N GLU A 357 -19.95 1.37 -23.42
CA GLU A 357 -19.05 0.24 -23.22
C GLU A 357 -18.04 0.49 -22.10
N LYS A 358 -17.51 1.71 -22.04
CA LYS A 358 -16.61 2.12 -20.96
C LYS A 358 -17.29 2.00 -19.59
N GLN A 359 -18.53 2.43 -19.48
CA GLN A 359 -19.29 2.29 -18.23
C GLN A 359 -19.51 0.83 -17.86
N VAL A 360 -19.80 -0.03 -18.85
CA VAL A 360 -19.95 -1.49 -18.63
C VAL A 360 -18.68 -2.10 -18.05
N VAL A 361 -17.49 -1.72 -18.55
CA VAL A 361 -16.21 -2.19 -18.03
C VAL A 361 -15.92 -1.63 -16.64
N LEU A 362 -16.22 -0.34 -16.41
CA LEU A 362 -16.06 0.28 -15.10
C LEU A 362 -16.95 -0.39 -14.04
N ASP A 363 -18.21 -0.71 -14.38
CA ASP A 363 -19.13 -1.42 -13.47
C ASP A 363 -18.59 -2.83 -13.11
N ALA A 364 -17.84 -3.46 -14.01
CA ALA A 364 -17.24 -4.77 -13.77
C ALA A 364 -16.00 -4.72 -12.86
N LEU A 365 -15.16 -3.68 -12.98
CA LEU A 365 -13.82 -3.66 -12.40
C LEU A 365 -13.65 -2.63 -11.28
N MET A 366 -14.27 -1.45 -11.38
CA MET A 366 -13.92 -0.28 -10.57
C MET A 366 -14.05 -0.55 -9.07
N SER A 367 -15.22 -0.95 -8.59
CA SER A 367 -15.44 -1.18 -7.15
C SER A 367 -14.52 -2.25 -6.59
N LYS A 368 -14.30 -3.33 -7.35
CA LYS A 368 -13.47 -4.46 -6.94
C LYS A 368 -12.00 -4.10 -6.85
N TYR A 369 -11.48 -3.38 -7.84
CA TYR A 369 -10.08 -2.93 -7.85
C TYR A 369 -9.81 -1.89 -6.77
N LEU A 370 -10.76 -0.96 -6.55
CA LEU A 370 -10.68 0.01 -5.47
C LEU A 370 -10.63 -0.68 -4.10
N VAL A 371 -11.60 -1.55 -3.83
CA VAL A 371 -11.70 -2.25 -2.54
C VAL A 371 -10.49 -3.14 -2.31
N ALA A 372 -10.00 -3.86 -3.35
CA ALA A 372 -8.80 -4.65 -3.24
C ALA A 372 -7.58 -3.81 -2.84
N GLY A 373 -7.33 -2.70 -3.55
CA GLY A 373 -6.20 -1.81 -3.26
C GLY A 373 -6.27 -1.18 -1.87
N PHE A 374 -7.48 -0.77 -1.44
CA PHE A 374 -7.65 -0.23 -0.10
C PHE A 374 -7.50 -1.31 0.98
N ALA A 375 -8.18 -2.44 0.85
CA ALA A 375 -8.17 -3.47 1.88
C ALA A 375 -6.76 -4.02 2.12
N THR A 376 -6.04 -4.36 1.05
CA THR A 376 -4.72 -4.98 1.17
C THR A 376 -3.68 -4.01 1.71
N VAL A 377 -3.44 -2.91 1.01
CA VAL A 377 -2.28 -2.04 1.24
C VAL A 377 -2.46 -1.12 2.45
N THR A 378 -3.70 -0.73 2.79
CA THR A 378 -3.93 0.20 3.91
C THR A 378 -4.26 -0.49 5.22
N SER A 379 -4.99 -1.61 5.20
CA SER A 379 -5.53 -2.21 6.41
C SER A 379 -4.84 -3.52 6.79
N PHE A 380 -4.95 -4.52 5.92
CA PHE A 380 -4.48 -5.86 6.26
C PHE A 380 -2.95 -5.95 6.26
N SER A 381 -2.24 -5.22 5.41
CA SER A 381 -0.77 -5.25 5.39
C SER A 381 -0.16 -4.73 6.68
N VAL A 382 -0.77 -3.71 7.30
CA VAL A 382 -0.31 -3.17 8.58
C VAL A 382 -0.50 -4.21 9.69
N ILE A 383 -1.62 -4.94 9.67
CA ILE A 383 -1.88 -6.02 10.63
C ILE A 383 -0.85 -7.14 10.45
N ILE A 384 -0.61 -7.56 9.21
CA ILE A 384 0.39 -8.59 8.90
C ILE A 384 1.79 -8.13 9.32
N ALA A 385 2.18 -6.90 9.00
CA ALA A 385 3.48 -6.36 9.38
C ALA A 385 3.66 -6.31 10.90
N GLY A 386 2.67 -5.79 11.63
CA GLY A 386 2.70 -5.74 13.10
C GLY A 386 2.67 -7.11 13.78
N PHE A 387 2.27 -8.17 13.06
CA PHE A 387 2.40 -9.54 13.53
C PHE A 387 3.77 -10.13 13.19
N PHE A 388 4.23 -9.96 11.95
CA PHE A 388 5.48 -10.54 11.45
C PHE A 388 6.75 -9.92 12.04
N GLU A 389 6.71 -8.65 12.47
CA GLU A 389 7.86 -8.00 13.13
C GLU A 389 8.37 -8.78 14.34
N LYS A 390 7.50 -9.56 15.00
CA LYS A 390 7.85 -10.38 16.16
C LYS A 390 8.57 -11.68 15.82
N PHE A 391 8.56 -12.07 14.56
CA PHE A 391 9.20 -13.30 14.08
C PHE A 391 10.58 -13.03 13.45
N ILE A 392 11.06 -11.80 13.49
CA ILE A 392 12.43 -11.47 13.13
C ILE A 392 13.35 -12.03 14.22
N VAL A 393 14.30 -12.87 13.83
CA VAL A 393 15.18 -13.60 14.75
C VAL A 393 16.63 -13.16 14.50
N LEU A 394 17.40 -13.02 15.59
CA LEU A 394 18.83 -12.72 15.54
C LEU A 394 19.66 -13.87 14.97
#